data_3e9d4660a534f8edad522945c84ef679
#
_entry.id   3e9d4660a534f8edad522945c84ef679
#
_cell.length_a   1.000
_cell.length_b   1.000
_cell.length_c   1.000
_cell.angle_alpha   90.00
_cell.angle_beta   90.00
_cell.angle_gamma   90.00
#
_symmetry.space_group_name_H-M   'P 1'
#
loop_
_entity.id
_entity.type
_entity.pdbx_description
1 polymer ?
#
loop_
_entity_poly.entity_id
_entity_poly.type
_entity_poly.pdbx_seq_one_letter_code
_entity_poly.pdbx_strand_id
1 'polypeptide(L)'
;FWQELALGDIWRCHVRTNLPMLAAGDQVRWNADSNTGFGRIESVKPRTSLVSRPDRYHKLKPVAANVDILAIVFAPLPAAAPTLIDRYLVVCHHAGVKPLLVLNKADLLEQEKGVDTNELLAQYAALGYESVLTSVDCPENVADSDDQEGLDELKRYIDKKLVIFAGQSGVGKSSLINALLPESAQSVNIISDNSKLGQHTTTTSRLLPFNPADLTQGGIVDTPGIREYGIWHLTPDDIISGFVELAPLSGECQFRDCRHTHNSKGCALWEAVADGKVLQRRVENLVTLREEADTKPY
;
A
#
# COMPACT_ATOMS: atom_id res chain seq x y z
N PHE A 1 -13.04 8.11 -17.02
CA PHE A 1 -12.30 6.85 -16.98
C PHE A 1 -11.62 6.63 -18.32
N TRP A 2 -10.35 6.25 -18.31
CA TRP A 2 -9.56 5.93 -19.48
C TRP A 2 -9.31 4.43 -19.48
N GLN A 3 -9.52 3.79 -20.61
CA GLN A 3 -9.14 2.40 -20.81
C GLN A 3 -8.27 2.32 -22.06
N GLU A 4 -7.21 1.56 -21.95
CA GLU A 4 -6.29 1.25 -23.03
C GLU A 4 -6.77 0.02 -23.79
N LEU A 5 -6.70 0.07 -25.11
CA LEU A 5 -6.88 -1.09 -25.97
C LEU A 5 -5.60 -1.93 -26.00
N ALA A 6 -5.68 -3.19 -26.39
CA ALA A 6 -4.55 -4.10 -26.55
C ALA A 6 -3.44 -3.60 -27.51
N LEU A 7 -3.60 -2.44 -28.10
CA LEU A 7 -2.68 -1.77 -29.03
C LEU A 7 -2.17 -0.43 -28.50
N GLY A 8 -2.36 -0.11 -27.23
CA GLY A 8 -1.90 1.15 -26.64
C GLY A 8 -2.81 2.35 -26.84
N ASP A 9 -4.03 2.16 -27.37
CA ASP A 9 -4.98 3.27 -27.54
C ASP A 9 -5.73 3.57 -26.24
N ILE A 10 -5.78 4.85 -25.86
CA ILE A 10 -6.51 5.32 -24.68
C ILE A 10 -7.91 5.80 -25.09
N TRP A 11 -8.93 5.25 -24.45
CA TRP A 11 -10.33 5.59 -24.70
C TRP A 11 -11.00 6.22 -23.50
N ARG A 12 -11.70 7.32 -23.74
CA ARG A 12 -12.62 7.88 -22.75
C ARG A 12 -13.93 7.11 -22.77
N CYS A 13 -14.28 6.49 -21.64
CA CYS A 13 -15.47 5.67 -21.55
C CYS A 13 -16.54 6.27 -20.63
N HIS A 14 -17.82 6.11 -21.01
CA HIS A 14 -18.96 6.37 -20.13
C HIS A 14 -19.26 5.14 -19.29
N VAL A 15 -19.58 5.37 -18.02
CA VAL A 15 -19.94 4.32 -17.06
C VAL A 15 -21.45 4.29 -16.90
N ARG A 16 -22.07 3.11 -16.98
CA ARG A 16 -23.50 2.94 -16.69
C ARG A 16 -23.75 3.12 -15.19
N THR A 17 -24.88 3.71 -14.82
CA THR A 17 -25.25 4.01 -13.43
C THR A 17 -25.47 2.76 -12.56
N ASN A 18 -25.72 1.62 -13.16
CA ASN A 18 -25.92 0.34 -12.46
C ASN A 18 -24.63 -0.45 -12.22
N LEU A 19 -23.48 0.07 -12.66
CA LEU A 19 -22.18 -0.56 -12.40
C LEU A 19 -21.66 -0.17 -11.03
N PRO A 20 -20.83 -1.04 -10.40
CA PRO A 20 -20.16 -0.68 -9.18
C PRO A 20 -19.21 0.51 -9.41
N MET A 21 -18.88 1.24 -8.35
CA MET A 21 -17.88 2.29 -8.43
C MET A 21 -16.55 1.71 -8.92
N LEU A 22 -16.01 2.30 -9.99
CA LEU A 22 -14.77 1.85 -10.60
C LEU A 22 -13.56 2.32 -9.81
N ALA A 23 -12.50 1.51 -9.85
CA ALA A 23 -11.19 1.80 -9.29
C ALA A 23 -10.10 1.63 -10.35
N ALA A 24 -8.93 2.24 -10.13
CA ALA A 24 -7.77 1.98 -10.96
C ALA A 24 -7.39 0.49 -10.84
N GLY A 25 -7.06 -0.15 -11.97
CA GLY A 25 -6.81 -1.59 -12.03
C GLY A 25 -8.04 -2.46 -12.33
N ASP A 26 -9.26 -1.89 -12.39
CA ASP A 26 -10.44 -2.65 -12.79
C ASP A 26 -10.33 -3.16 -14.23
N GLN A 27 -10.60 -4.43 -14.42
CA GLN A 27 -10.76 -5.03 -15.74
C GLN A 27 -12.22 -4.94 -16.15
N VAL A 28 -12.48 -4.35 -17.32
CA VAL A 28 -13.84 -4.08 -17.79
C VAL A 28 -14.10 -4.69 -19.17
N ARG A 29 -15.38 -4.97 -19.46
CA ARG A 29 -15.84 -5.14 -20.83
C ARG A 29 -16.46 -3.84 -21.28
N TRP A 30 -16.12 -3.42 -22.49
CA TRP A 30 -16.59 -2.16 -23.05
C TRP A 30 -16.76 -2.25 -24.55
N ASN A 31 -17.56 -1.36 -25.13
CA ASN A 31 -17.75 -1.21 -26.56
C ASN A 31 -17.36 0.19 -26.99
N ALA A 32 -16.60 0.30 -28.08
CA ALA A 32 -16.30 1.57 -28.73
C ALA A 32 -17.54 2.05 -29.53
N ASP A 33 -17.85 3.33 -29.44
CA ASP A 33 -18.79 3.98 -30.33
C ASP A 33 -18.03 4.86 -31.32
N SER A 34 -17.85 4.36 -32.52
CA SER A 34 -17.10 5.05 -33.57
C SER A 34 -17.73 6.39 -34.00
N ASN A 35 -19.02 6.59 -33.72
CA ASN A 35 -19.70 7.83 -34.09
C ASN A 35 -19.42 8.98 -33.10
N THR A 36 -19.22 8.65 -31.82
CA THR A 36 -19.00 9.63 -30.75
C THR A 36 -17.55 9.76 -30.33
N GLY A 37 -16.69 8.81 -30.69
CA GLY A 37 -15.29 8.74 -30.22
C GLY A 37 -15.18 8.36 -28.74
N PHE A 38 -16.26 7.90 -28.11
CA PHE A 38 -16.30 7.44 -26.71
C PHE A 38 -16.56 5.94 -26.64
N GLY A 39 -16.06 5.33 -25.56
CA GLY A 39 -16.43 3.96 -25.21
C GLY A 39 -17.56 3.92 -24.18
N ARG A 40 -18.20 2.77 -24.07
CA ARG A 40 -19.19 2.48 -23.02
C ARG A 40 -18.76 1.24 -22.25
N ILE A 41 -18.60 1.37 -20.94
CA ILE A 41 -18.32 0.22 -20.06
C ILE A 41 -19.64 -0.51 -19.82
N GLU A 42 -19.63 -1.81 -20.10
CA GLU A 42 -20.80 -2.69 -19.96
C GLU A 42 -20.78 -3.50 -18.69
N SER A 43 -19.60 -3.98 -18.27
CA SER A 43 -19.46 -4.76 -17.06
C SER A 43 -18.04 -4.63 -16.49
N VAL A 44 -17.92 -4.86 -15.19
CA VAL A 44 -16.65 -5.00 -14.47
C VAL A 44 -16.43 -6.50 -14.24
N LYS A 45 -15.23 -6.99 -14.52
CA LYS A 45 -14.86 -8.37 -14.20
C LYS A 45 -14.71 -8.55 -12.68
N PRO A 46 -14.84 -9.79 -12.17
CA PRO A 46 -14.58 -10.08 -10.77
C PRO A 46 -13.20 -9.57 -10.35
N ARG A 47 -13.15 -8.88 -9.21
CA ARG A 47 -11.92 -8.36 -8.63
C ARG A 47 -11.25 -9.44 -7.80
N THR A 48 -9.93 -9.55 -7.87
CA THR A 48 -9.11 -10.43 -7.00
C THR A 48 -8.82 -9.77 -5.65
N SER A 49 -8.69 -8.43 -5.66
CA SER A 49 -8.49 -7.63 -4.46
C SER A 49 -9.16 -6.26 -4.63
N LEU A 50 -9.45 -5.59 -3.51
CA LEU A 50 -10.02 -4.24 -3.53
C LEU A 50 -9.48 -3.43 -2.36
N VAL A 51 -8.68 -2.43 -2.68
CA VAL A 51 -8.22 -1.43 -1.72
C VAL A 51 -9.23 -0.30 -1.71
N SER A 52 -9.84 -0.06 -0.54
CA SER A 52 -10.83 1.01 -0.36
C SER A 52 -10.38 1.94 0.76
N ARG A 53 -10.63 3.22 0.62
CA ARG A 53 -10.40 4.19 1.68
C ARG A 53 -11.68 4.96 2.00
N PRO A 54 -11.82 5.42 3.24
CA PRO A 54 -12.89 6.35 3.58
C PRO A 54 -12.69 7.71 2.91
N ASP A 55 -13.78 8.32 2.48
CA ASP A 55 -13.80 9.72 2.08
C ASP A 55 -14.09 10.64 3.29
N ARG A 56 -14.08 11.95 3.06
CA ARG A 56 -14.42 12.96 4.08
C ARG A 56 -15.84 12.85 4.65
N TYR A 57 -16.70 12.04 4.03
CA TYR A 57 -18.07 11.76 4.46
C TYR A 57 -18.21 10.36 5.07
N HIS A 58 -17.09 9.72 5.44
CA HIS A 58 -17.04 8.37 6.00
C HIS A 58 -17.62 7.28 5.08
N LYS A 59 -17.68 7.53 3.76
CA LYS A 59 -18.05 6.49 2.78
C LYS A 59 -16.80 5.82 2.26
N LEU A 60 -16.80 4.49 2.27
CA LEU A 60 -15.73 3.71 1.65
C LEU A 60 -15.76 3.92 0.14
N LYS A 61 -14.65 4.38 -0.41
CA LYS A 61 -14.44 4.52 -1.85
C LYS A 61 -13.37 3.56 -2.32
N PRO A 62 -13.64 2.76 -3.34
CA PRO A 62 -12.63 1.95 -3.99
C PRO A 62 -11.55 2.88 -4.59
N VAL A 63 -10.30 2.54 -4.32
CA VAL A 63 -9.13 3.30 -4.73
C VAL A 63 -8.35 2.55 -5.80
N ALA A 64 -8.15 1.25 -5.57
CA ALA A 64 -7.49 0.35 -6.48
C ALA A 64 -8.09 -1.05 -6.41
N ALA A 65 -8.14 -1.74 -7.56
CA ALA A 65 -8.63 -3.09 -7.70
C ALA A 65 -7.56 -3.98 -8.35
N ASN A 66 -7.63 -5.28 -8.10
CA ASN A 66 -6.71 -6.28 -8.66
C ASN A 66 -5.24 -5.99 -8.33
N VAL A 67 -4.99 -5.40 -7.17
CA VAL A 67 -3.65 -5.12 -6.66
C VAL A 67 -3.02 -6.40 -6.16
N ASP A 68 -1.83 -6.72 -6.62
CA ASP A 68 -1.07 -7.89 -6.19
C ASP A 68 -0.22 -7.58 -4.95
N ILE A 69 0.43 -6.41 -4.95
CA ILE A 69 1.42 -6.04 -3.92
C ILE A 69 1.15 -4.64 -3.39
N LEU A 70 1.21 -4.48 -2.08
CA LEU A 70 1.35 -3.19 -1.41
C LEU A 70 2.78 -3.09 -0.88
N ALA A 71 3.59 -2.26 -1.54
CA ALA A 71 4.96 -1.94 -1.13
C ALA A 71 4.93 -0.90 -0.02
N ILE A 72 5.24 -1.34 1.21
CA ILE A 72 5.28 -0.51 2.42
C ILE A 72 6.68 0.09 2.51
N VAL A 73 6.81 1.35 2.11
CA VAL A 73 8.10 2.06 2.05
C VAL A 73 8.35 2.81 3.36
N PHE A 74 9.50 2.57 3.94
CA PHE A 74 10.01 3.30 5.09
C PHE A 74 11.52 3.53 4.92
N ALA A 75 12.13 4.30 5.79
CA ALA A 75 13.52 4.71 5.66
C ALA A 75 14.15 4.91 7.05
N PRO A 76 15.49 4.94 7.17
CA PRO A 76 16.16 5.37 8.39
C PRO A 76 15.85 6.84 8.71
N LEU A 77 15.68 7.67 7.66
CA LEU A 77 15.31 9.08 7.75
C LEU A 77 14.27 9.47 6.69
N PRO A 78 13.09 10.00 7.10
CA PRO A 78 12.63 10.21 8.48
C PRO A 78 12.47 8.89 9.24
N ALA A 79 12.63 8.91 10.57
CA ALA A 79 12.59 7.71 11.40
C ALA A 79 11.38 6.83 11.11
N ALA A 80 11.61 5.54 11.00
CA ALA A 80 10.56 4.57 10.72
C ALA A 80 9.46 4.61 11.79
N ALA A 81 8.22 4.48 11.37
CA ALA A 81 7.04 4.43 12.23
C ALA A 81 6.44 3.01 12.25
N PRO A 82 6.84 2.14 13.19
CA PRO A 82 6.39 0.74 13.22
C PRO A 82 4.86 0.59 13.26
N THR A 83 4.15 1.47 13.97
CA THR A 83 2.68 1.45 14.00
C THR A 83 2.06 1.71 12.63
N LEU A 84 2.70 2.54 11.80
CA LEU A 84 2.24 2.78 10.42
C LEU A 84 2.50 1.55 9.54
N ILE A 85 3.63 0.86 9.71
CA ILE A 85 3.91 -0.40 9.01
C ILE A 85 2.84 -1.43 9.39
N ASP A 86 2.59 -1.62 10.68
CA ASP A 86 1.59 -2.57 11.18
C ASP A 86 0.18 -2.25 10.64
N ARG A 87 -0.18 -0.96 10.55
CA ARG A 87 -1.42 -0.52 9.91
C ARG A 87 -1.54 -0.99 8.46
N TYR A 88 -0.48 -0.82 7.67
CA TYR A 88 -0.50 -1.29 6.28
C TYR A 88 -0.54 -2.81 6.17
N LEU A 89 0.08 -3.54 7.11
CA LEU A 89 -0.04 -5.00 7.17
C LEU A 89 -1.49 -5.44 7.43
N VAL A 90 -2.19 -4.77 8.36
CA VAL A 90 -3.64 -4.99 8.60
C VAL A 90 -4.44 -4.72 7.33
N VAL A 91 -4.17 -3.62 6.64
CA VAL A 91 -4.84 -3.28 5.37
C VAL A 91 -4.60 -4.34 4.31
N CYS A 92 -3.35 -4.81 4.16
CA CYS A 92 -3.00 -5.87 3.22
C CYS A 92 -3.78 -7.15 3.50
N HIS A 93 -3.82 -7.55 4.76
CA HIS A 93 -4.55 -8.75 5.18
C HIS A 93 -6.04 -8.63 4.85
N HIS A 94 -6.68 -7.52 5.23
CA HIS A 94 -8.11 -7.28 4.98
C HIS A 94 -8.45 -7.19 3.48
N ALA A 95 -7.58 -6.56 2.67
CA ALA A 95 -7.79 -6.39 1.24
C ALA A 95 -7.38 -7.60 0.39
N GLY A 96 -6.76 -8.63 0.97
CA GLY A 96 -6.21 -9.78 0.25
C GLY A 96 -5.03 -9.41 -0.67
N VAL A 97 -4.20 -8.44 -0.26
CA VAL A 97 -3.04 -7.94 -1.01
C VAL A 97 -1.75 -8.39 -0.32
N LYS A 98 -0.75 -8.83 -1.09
CA LYS A 98 0.54 -9.24 -0.53
C LYS A 98 1.33 -8.00 -0.06
N PRO A 99 1.79 -7.93 1.21
CA PRO A 99 2.70 -6.88 1.65
C PRO A 99 4.13 -7.16 1.18
N LEU A 100 4.87 -6.10 0.84
CA LEU A 100 6.30 -6.11 0.64
C LEU A 100 6.91 -4.94 1.41
N LEU A 101 7.82 -5.20 2.32
CA LEU A 101 8.53 -4.17 3.06
C LEU A 101 9.68 -3.62 2.21
N VAL A 102 9.74 -2.30 2.02
CA VAL A 102 10.80 -1.66 1.25
C VAL A 102 11.52 -0.65 2.14
N LEU A 103 12.71 -1.01 2.59
CA LEU A 103 13.60 -0.07 3.28
C LEU A 103 14.35 0.74 2.22
N ASN A 104 13.91 1.96 2.00
CA ASN A 104 14.56 2.89 1.08
C ASN A 104 15.55 3.79 1.82
N LYS A 105 16.47 4.41 1.09
CA LYS A 105 17.59 5.22 1.64
C LYS A 105 18.50 4.38 2.55
N ALA A 106 18.81 3.16 2.15
CA ALA A 106 19.67 2.27 2.92
C ALA A 106 21.09 2.85 3.14
N ASP A 107 21.52 3.77 2.26
CA ASP A 107 22.74 4.60 2.40
C ASP A 107 22.75 5.46 3.68
N LEU A 108 21.60 5.71 4.30
CA LEU A 108 21.46 6.52 5.51
C LEU A 108 21.38 5.69 6.81
N LEU A 109 21.57 4.37 6.76
CA LEU A 109 21.47 3.49 7.93
C LEU A 109 22.41 3.92 9.08
N GLU A 110 23.63 4.35 8.77
CA GLU A 110 24.58 4.83 9.78
C GLU A 110 24.18 6.17 10.45
N GLN A 111 23.27 6.91 9.83
CA GLN A 111 22.76 8.20 10.33
C GLN A 111 21.44 8.06 11.09
N GLU A 112 20.96 6.84 11.23
CA GLU A 112 19.69 6.53 11.86
C GLU A 112 19.60 7.03 13.30
N LYS A 113 18.42 7.48 13.69
CA LYS A 113 18.12 7.93 15.06
C LYS A 113 16.79 7.35 15.52
N GLY A 114 16.84 6.62 16.62
CA GLY A 114 15.63 6.11 17.28
C GLY A 114 15.37 4.64 16.99
N VAL A 115 14.53 4.30 16.00
CA VAL A 115 14.21 2.91 15.68
C VAL A 115 15.31 2.31 14.83
N ASP A 116 15.92 1.22 15.29
CA ASP A 116 16.84 0.41 14.47
C ASP A 116 16.07 -0.29 13.37
N THR A 117 16.24 0.16 12.11
CA THR A 117 15.50 -0.38 10.98
C THR A 117 15.96 -1.77 10.57
N ASN A 118 17.22 -2.14 10.82
CA ASN A 118 17.70 -3.49 10.57
C ASN A 118 17.08 -4.48 11.56
N GLU A 119 17.04 -4.14 12.85
CA GLU A 119 16.34 -4.93 13.85
C GLU A 119 14.85 -5.03 13.52
N LEU A 120 14.23 -3.93 13.12
CA LEU A 120 12.83 -3.89 12.72
C LEU A 120 12.54 -4.83 11.54
N LEU A 121 13.39 -4.83 10.51
CA LEU A 121 13.27 -5.77 9.38
C LEU A 121 13.44 -7.22 9.82
N ALA A 122 14.42 -7.52 10.67
CA ALA A 122 14.62 -8.86 11.20
C ALA A 122 13.39 -9.36 11.98
N GLN A 123 12.75 -8.49 12.76
CA GLN A 123 11.52 -8.80 13.48
C GLN A 123 10.37 -9.15 12.51
N TYR A 124 10.19 -8.39 11.42
CA TYR A 124 9.16 -8.71 10.42
C TYR A 124 9.51 -9.94 9.57
N ALA A 125 10.78 -10.14 9.25
CA ALA A 125 11.24 -11.34 8.55
C ALA A 125 10.95 -12.62 9.36
N ALA A 126 11.13 -12.56 10.69
CA ALA A 126 10.78 -13.68 11.58
C ALA A 126 9.27 -14.01 11.56
N LEU A 127 8.41 -13.06 11.18
CA LEU A 127 6.97 -13.25 10.97
C LEU A 127 6.61 -13.70 9.54
N GLY A 128 7.62 -13.89 8.67
CA GLY A 128 7.45 -14.35 7.29
C GLY A 128 7.18 -13.23 6.28
N TYR A 129 7.38 -11.97 6.63
CA TYR A 129 7.26 -10.86 5.69
C TYR A 129 8.53 -10.71 4.84
N GLU A 130 8.36 -10.55 3.54
CA GLU A 130 9.45 -10.29 2.60
C GLU A 130 9.86 -8.81 2.62
N SER A 131 11.14 -8.54 2.41
CA SER A 131 11.67 -7.18 2.39
C SER A 131 12.74 -7.01 1.31
N VAL A 132 12.89 -5.77 0.84
CA VAL A 132 13.92 -5.33 -0.10
C VAL A 132 14.53 -4.03 0.43
N LEU A 133 15.85 -3.91 0.30
CA LEU A 133 16.59 -2.69 0.60
C LEU A 133 16.86 -1.93 -0.71
N THR A 134 16.64 -0.61 -0.69
CA THR A 134 16.87 0.24 -1.87
C THR A 134 17.50 1.57 -1.46
N SER A 135 18.23 2.19 -2.39
CA SER A 135 18.78 3.54 -2.26
C SER A 135 18.72 4.20 -3.64
N VAL A 136 17.78 5.13 -3.86
CA VAL A 136 17.50 5.67 -5.20
C VAL A 136 18.02 7.10 -5.38
N ASP A 137 18.20 7.84 -4.30
CA ASP A 137 18.63 9.25 -4.33
C ASP A 137 20.14 9.42 -4.04
N CYS A 138 20.95 8.36 -4.23
CA CYS A 138 22.39 8.45 -4.05
C CYS A 138 22.99 9.35 -5.14
N PRO A 139 23.84 10.34 -4.81
CA PRO A 139 24.52 11.16 -5.82
C PRO A 139 25.30 10.29 -6.80
N GLU A 140 25.29 10.61 -8.08
CA GLU A 140 25.90 9.84 -9.20
C GLU A 140 27.38 9.44 -8.98
N ASN A 141 28.04 10.02 -7.98
CA ASN A 141 29.45 9.73 -7.65
C ASN A 141 29.63 8.64 -6.58
N VAL A 142 28.56 8.03 -6.07
CA VAL A 142 28.58 6.97 -5.05
C VAL A 142 27.61 5.85 -5.46
N ALA A 143 27.47 5.60 -6.75
CA ALA A 143 26.76 4.42 -7.23
C ALA A 143 27.64 3.19 -6.95
N ASP A 144 27.65 2.75 -5.69
CA ASP A 144 28.11 1.42 -5.36
C ASP A 144 27.16 0.40 -6.03
N SER A 145 27.71 -0.71 -6.48
CA SER A 145 27.00 -1.82 -7.13
C SER A 145 25.75 -2.29 -6.36
N ASP A 146 25.72 -2.06 -5.06
CA ASP A 146 24.66 -2.50 -4.12
C ASP A 146 23.33 -1.73 -4.30
N ASP A 147 23.38 -0.45 -4.67
CA ASP A 147 22.16 0.36 -4.88
C ASP A 147 21.38 -0.09 -6.13
N GLN A 148 22.10 -0.43 -7.19
CA GLN A 148 21.48 -0.98 -8.40
C GLN A 148 20.92 -2.38 -8.15
N GLU A 149 21.60 -3.19 -7.35
CA GLU A 149 21.15 -4.54 -7.00
C GLU A 149 19.82 -4.50 -6.24
N GLY A 150 19.65 -3.60 -5.26
CA GLY A 150 18.41 -3.44 -4.51
C GLY A 150 17.23 -2.99 -5.38
N LEU A 151 17.44 -2.07 -6.33
CA LEU A 151 16.40 -1.65 -7.27
C LEU A 151 16.03 -2.79 -8.23
N ASP A 152 17.00 -3.57 -8.69
CA ASP A 152 16.76 -4.70 -9.58
C ASP A 152 16.09 -5.88 -8.84
N GLU A 153 16.37 -6.04 -7.54
CA GLU A 153 15.62 -6.96 -6.70
C GLU A 153 14.16 -6.52 -6.57
N LEU A 154 13.90 -5.25 -6.28
CA LEU A 154 12.55 -4.71 -6.24
C LEU A 154 11.81 -4.92 -7.56
N LYS A 155 12.46 -4.66 -8.71
CA LYS A 155 11.87 -4.93 -10.04
C LYS A 155 11.48 -6.38 -10.22
N ARG A 156 12.30 -7.34 -9.74
CA ARG A 156 11.98 -8.78 -9.80
C ARG A 156 10.76 -9.14 -8.98
N TYR A 157 10.60 -8.52 -7.80
CA TYR A 157 9.41 -8.75 -6.95
C TYR A 157 8.12 -8.25 -7.60
N ILE A 158 8.18 -7.12 -8.28
CA ILE A 158 7.01 -6.44 -8.85
C ILE A 158 6.76 -6.77 -10.33
N ASP A 159 7.60 -7.61 -10.94
CA ASP A 159 7.44 -8.01 -12.35
C ASP A 159 6.06 -8.58 -12.62
N LYS A 160 5.39 -8.04 -13.63
CA LYS A 160 4.02 -8.39 -14.04
C LYS A 160 2.96 -8.26 -12.93
N LYS A 161 3.22 -7.44 -11.92
CA LYS A 161 2.32 -7.20 -10.79
C LYS A 161 1.72 -5.79 -10.82
N LEU A 162 0.51 -5.67 -10.28
CA LEU A 162 -0.07 -4.39 -10.00
C LEU A 162 0.27 -3.98 -8.56
N VAL A 163 0.98 -2.85 -8.42
CA VAL A 163 1.62 -2.46 -7.16
C VAL A 163 1.12 -1.10 -6.68
N ILE A 164 0.90 -0.98 -5.38
CA ILE A 164 0.71 0.31 -4.68
C ILE A 164 1.92 0.57 -3.80
N PHE A 165 2.43 1.81 -3.83
CA PHE A 165 3.45 2.27 -2.89
C PHE A 165 2.81 3.08 -1.77
N ALA A 166 2.94 2.60 -0.54
CA ALA A 166 2.45 3.25 0.67
C ALA A 166 3.61 3.56 1.63
N GLY A 167 3.39 4.44 2.58
CA GLY A 167 4.42 4.79 3.59
C GLY A 167 4.44 6.27 3.92
N GLN A 168 5.25 6.63 4.90
CA GLN A 168 5.41 7.97 5.44
C GLN A 168 5.85 9.00 4.38
N SER A 169 5.58 10.28 4.64
CA SER A 169 6.10 11.36 3.79
C SER A 169 7.63 11.44 3.92
N GLY A 170 8.31 11.70 2.80
CA GLY A 170 9.77 11.88 2.80
C GLY A 170 10.61 10.61 2.72
N VAL A 171 10.02 9.40 2.73
CA VAL A 171 10.76 8.12 2.62
C VAL A 171 11.23 7.78 1.20
N GLY A 172 10.95 8.63 0.19
CA GLY A 172 11.44 8.44 -1.18
C GLY A 172 10.50 7.66 -2.11
N LYS A 173 9.20 7.51 -1.79
CA LYS A 173 8.24 6.79 -2.68
C LYS A 173 8.22 7.33 -4.10
N SER A 174 8.20 8.64 -4.28
CA SER A 174 8.16 9.26 -5.62
C SER A 174 9.44 9.01 -6.39
N SER A 175 10.60 9.01 -5.73
CA SER A 175 11.88 8.67 -6.34
C SER A 175 11.89 7.20 -6.80
N LEU A 176 11.42 6.27 -5.94
CA LEU A 176 11.29 4.85 -6.30
C LEU A 176 10.36 4.67 -7.51
N ILE A 177 9.18 5.29 -7.49
CA ILE A 177 8.21 5.21 -8.60
C ILE A 177 8.83 5.72 -9.90
N ASN A 178 9.55 6.85 -9.86
CA ASN A 178 10.22 7.40 -11.03
C ASN A 178 11.35 6.48 -11.54
N ALA A 179 12.11 5.84 -10.65
CA ALA A 179 13.16 4.91 -11.04
C ALA A 179 12.65 3.59 -11.64
N LEU A 180 11.41 3.21 -11.29
CA LEU A 180 10.77 1.99 -11.78
C LEU A 180 10.01 2.18 -13.09
N LEU A 181 9.55 3.41 -13.38
CA LEU A 181 8.76 3.69 -14.57
C LEU A 181 9.64 4.04 -15.76
N PRO A 182 9.27 3.64 -17.00
CA PRO A 182 9.95 4.06 -18.22
C PRO A 182 9.77 5.58 -18.43
N GLU A 183 10.70 6.21 -19.17
CA GLU A 183 10.66 7.66 -19.46
C GLU A 183 9.34 8.12 -20.08
N SER A 184 8.73 7.29 -20.92
CA SER A 184 7.43 7.55 -21.53
C SER A 184 6.30 7.67 -20.51
N ALA A 185 6.34 6.92 -19.40
CA ALA A 185 5.36 6.99 -18.31
C ALA A 185 5.66 8.14 -17.34
N GLN A 186 6.95 8.50 -17.17
CA GLN A 186 7.37 9.65 -16.36
C GLN A 186 6.88 10.99 -16.96
N SER A 187 6.88 11.13 -18.27
CA SER A 187 6.39 12.34 -18.96
C SER A 187 4.90 12.59 -18.72
N VAL A 188 4.10 11.55 -18.56
CA VAL A 188 2.68 11.66 -18.22
C VAL A 188 2.50 12.18 -16.79
N ASN A 189 3.38 11.81 -15.87
CA ASN A 189 3.38 12.34 -14.49
C ASN A 189 3.74 13.84 -14.44
N ILE A 190 4.72 14.29 -15.20
CA ILE A 190 5.15 15.70 -15.27
C ILE A 190 4.01 16.58 -15.81
N ILE A 191 3.28 16.12 -16.82
CA ILE A 191 2.12 16.85 -17.37
C ILE A 191 1.01 16.97 -16.32
N SER A 192 0.82 15.96 -15.47
CA SER A 192 -0.18 15.98 -14.39
C SER A 192 0.21 16.92 -13.24
N ASP A 193 1.50 17.08 -12.97
CA ASP A 193 1.99 17.99 -11.92
C ASP A 193 1.93 19.47 -12.39
N ASN A 194 2.18 19.74 -13.65
CA ASN A 194 2.02 21.08 -14.22
C ASN A 194 0.56 21.53 -14.30
N SER A 195 -0.41 20.61 -14.35
CA SER A 195 -1.84 20.95 -14.27
C SER A 195 -2.29 21.32 -12.85
N LYS A 196 -1.47 21.11 -11.82
CA LYS A 196 -1.73 21.50 -10.41
C LYS A 196 -1.55 23.00 -10.13
N LEU A 197 -1.11 23.80 -11.08
CA LEU A 197 -1.03 25.28 -10.97
C LEU A 197 -2.39 26.00 -11.00
N GLY A 198 -3.49 25.27 -11.03
CA GLY A 198 -4.84 25.81 -10.96
C GLY A 198 -5.86 24.81 -10.41
N GLN A 199 -6.13 24.88 -9.11
CA GLN A 199 -7.32 24.36 -8.42
C GLN A 199 -7.57 22.83 -8.40
N HIS A 200 -7.76 22.32 -7.17
CA HIS A 200 -8.28 21.02 -6.72
C HIS A 200 -7.31 19.84 -6.71
N THR A 201 -6.99 19.43 -5.49
CA THR A 201 -6.34 18.14 -5.13
C THR A 201 -6.89 17.01 -6.00
N THR A 202 -6.07 16.45 -6.87
CA THR A 202 -6.43 15.29 -7.71
C THR A 202 -6.75 14.12 -6.80
N THR A 203 -8.02 13.78 -6.62
CA THR A 203 -8.51 12.69 -5.76
C THR A 203 -8.66 11.37 -6.52
N THR A 204 -8.20 11.32 -7.76
CA THR A 204 -8.40 10.18 -8.66
C THR A 204 -7.14 9.34 -8.74
N SER A 205 -7.25 8.05 -8.40
CA SER A 205 -6.16 7.08 -8.59
C SER A 205 -5.89 6.83 -10.07
N ARG A 206 -4.62 6.59 -10.41
CA ARG A 206 -4.18 6.34 -11.79
C ARG A 206 -3.35 5.07 -11.86
N LEU A 207 -3.49 4.32 -12.95
CA LEU A 207 -2.60 3.22 -13.28
C LEU A 207 -1.47 3.76 -14.18
N LEU A 208 -0.25 3.54 -13.77
CA LEU A 208 0.98 3.84 -14.49
C LEU A 208 1.59 2.49 -14.92
N PRO A 209 1.41 2.05 -16.17
CA PRO A 209 1.88 0.74 -16.61
C PRO A 209 3.40 0.69 -16.71
N PHE A 210 4.01 -0.46 -16.38
CA PHE A 210 5.44 -0.69 -16.62
C PHE A 210 5.76 -0.75 -18.13
N ASN A 211 4.81 -1.23 -18.91
CA ASN A 211 4.88 -1.21 -20.38
C ASN A 211 3.57 -0.63 -20.94
N PRO A 212 3.58 0.61 -21.47
CA PRO A 212 2.37 1.21 -22.05
C PRO A 212 1.78 0.43 -23.24
N ALA A 213 2.60 -0.37 -23.94
CA ALA A 213 2.16 -1.19 -25.07
C ALA A 213 1.59 -2.56 -24.63
N ASP A 214 1.78 -2.96 -23.37
CA ASP A 214 1.32 -4.25 -22.86
C ASP A 214 0.98 -4.15 -21.35
N LEU A 215 -0.28 -3.91 -21.06
CA LEU A 215 -0.79 -3.79 -19.67
C LEU A 215 -0.68 -5.09 -18.87
N THR A 216 -0.44 -6.24 -19.51
CA THR A 216 -0.22 -7.52 -18.81
C THR A 216 1.13 -7.55 -18.08
N GLN A 217 2.02 -6.62 -18.39
CA GLN A 217 3.30 -6.46 -17.70
C GLN A 217 3.18 -5.79 -16.32
N GLY A 218 1.96 -5.48 -15.86
CA GLY A 218 1.71 -4.84 -14.58
C GLY A 218 1.92 -3.33 -14.61
N GLY A 219 2.03 -2.74 -13.42
CA GLY A 219 2.19 -1.30 -13.27
C GLY A 219 2.02 -0.82 -11.84
N ILE A 220 2.10 0.48 -11.66
CA ILE A 220 1.95 1.15 -10.37
C ILE A 220 0.60 1.86 -10.34
N VAL A 221 -0.18 1.63 -9.29
CA VAL A 221 -1.37 2.45 -9.02
C VAL A 221 -0.96 3.61 -8.13
N ASP A 222 -0.86 4.79 -8.74
CA ASP A 222 -0.65 6.02 -7.99
C ASP A 222 -1.97 6.47 -7.36
N THR A 223 -1.99 6.52 -6.05
CA THR A 223 -3.19 6.79 -5.26
C THR A 223 -2.93 7.97 -4.34
N PRO A 224 -3.33 9.18 -4.73
CA PRO A 224 -3.23 10.35 -3.87
C PRO A 224 -3.98 10.11 -2.55
N GLY A 225 -3.29 10.30 -1.41
CA GLY A 225 -3.91 10.20 -0.08
C GLY A 225 -3.94 8.80 0.56
N ILE A 226 -3.22 7.80 0.04
CA ILE A 226 -2.91 6.56 0.79
C ILE A 226 -1.97 6.82 1.98
N ARG A 227 -1.40 8.02 2.08
CA ARG A 227 -0.51 8.41 3.19
C ARG A 227 -1.17 8.31 4.57
N GLU A 228 -2.49 8.46 4.62
CA GLU A 228 -3.29 8.38 5.85
C GLU A 228 -4.43 7.36 5.64
N TYR A 229 -4.05 6.08 5.57
CA TYR A 229 -5.06 5.03 5.45
C TYR A 229 -5.79 4.88 6.78
N GLY A 230 -6.97 5.47 6.88
CA GLY A 230 -7.83 5.31 8.05
C GLY A 230 -8.41 3.89 8.11
N ILE A 231 -8.35 3.28 9.28
CA ILE A 231 -8.82 1.91 9.54
C ILE A 231 -10.14 1.87 10.33
N TRP A 232 -10.78 3.02 10.57
CA TRP A 232 -12.00 3.14 11.36
C TRP A 232 -13.20 2.34 10.83
N HIS A 233 -13.13 1.83 9.60
CA HIS A 233 -14.13 0.95 9.00
C HIS A 233 -13.88 -0.54 9.30
N LEU A 234 -12.72 -0.87 9.86
CA LEU A 234 -12.37 -2.23 10.24
C LEU A 234 -12.92 -2.55 11.62
N THR A 235 -13.39 -3.79 11.78
CA THR A 235 -13.77 -4.31 13.09
C THR A 235 -12.54 -4.66 13.91
N PRO A 236 -12.65 -4.78 15.25
CA PRO A 236 -11.57 -5.29 16.09
C PRO A 236 -11.03 -6.65 15.62
N ASP A 237 -11.90 -7.51 15.07
CA ASP A 237 -11.51 -8.82 14.54
C ASP A 237 -10.75 -8.71 13.22
N ASP A 238 -11.12 -7.76 12.35
CA ASP A 238 -10.36 -7.47 11.13
C ASP A 238 -8.95 -6.98 11.46
N ILE A 239 -8.82 -6.13 12.48
CA ILE A 239 -7.53 -5.57 12.88
C ILE A 239 -6.62 -6.66 13.45
N ILE A 240 -7.11 -7.47 14.39
CA ILE A 240 -6.27 -8.50 15.01
C ILE A 240 -5.87 -9.58 13.99
N SER A 241 -6.73 -9.91 13.04
CA SER A 241 -6.41 -10.88 11.98
C SER A 241 -5.22 -10.47 11.12
N GLY A 242 -4.92 -9.16 11.02
CA GLY A 242 -3.73 -8.64 10.36
C GLY A 242 -2.44 -8.77 11.16
N PHE A 243 -2.50 -9.21 12.43
CA PHE A 243 -1.33 -9.53 13.25
C PHE A 243 -1.18 -11.05 13.30
N VAL A 244 -0.46 -11.61 12.34
CA VAL A 244 -0.41 -13.07 12.08
C VAL A 244 0.04 -13.90 13.28
N GLU A 245 0.90 -13.33 14.14
CA GLU A 245 1.39 -13.97 15.34
C GLU A 245 0.47 -13.80 16.57
N LEU A 246 -0.35 -12.73 16.59
CA LEU A 246 -1.24 -12.42 17.71
C LEU A 246 -2.64 -13.02 17.53
N ALA A 247 -3.11 -13.11 16.30
CA ALA A 247 -4.45 -13.58 15.98
C ALA A 247 -4.77 -14.98 16.57
N PRO A 248 -3.88 -15.99 16.47
CA PRO A 248 -4.12 -17.29 17.08
C PRO A 248 -4.26 -17.25 18.61
N LEU A 249 -3.51 -16.37 19.26
CA LEU A 249 -3.47 -16.24 20.73
C LEU A 249 -4.66 -15.47 21.29
N SER A 250 -5.29 -14.62 20.49
CA SER A 250 -6.37 -13.74 20.96
C SER A 250 -7.59 -14.51 21.47
N GLY A 251 -7.85 -15.70 20.93
CA GLY A 251 -8.92 -16.60 21.37
C GLY A 251 -8.66 -17.31 22.70
N GLU A 252 -7.43 -17.26 23.21
CA GLU A 252 -7.00 -17.94 24.44
C GLU A 252 -7.12 -17.05 25.67
N CYS A 253 -7.53 -15.79 25.53
CA CYS A 253 -7.74 -14.89 26.66
C CYS A 253 -8.83 -15.41 27.60
N GLN A 254 -8.64 -15.20 28.92
CA GLN A 254 -9.62 -15.59 29.94
C GLN A 254 -11.01 -15.01 29.70
N PHE A 255 -11.10 -13.80 29.13
CA PHE A 255 -12.35 -13.10 28.84
C PHE A 255 -12.53 -12.91 27.34
N ARG A 256 -13.74 -13.18 26.83
CA ARG A 256 -14.08 -13.08 25.40
C ARG A 256 -14.06 -11.64 24.88
N ASP A 257 -14.31 -10.66 25.74
CA ASP A 257 -14.31 -9.22 25.44
C ASP A 257 -12.97 -8.54 25.76
N CYS A 258 -11.88 -9.32 25.79
CA CYS A 258 -10.56 -8.83 26.11
C CYS A 258 -10.13 -7.73 25.12
N ARG A 259 -9.79 -6.55 25.67
CA ARG A 259 -9.31 -5.42 24.87
C ARG A 259 -7.79 -5.45 24.63
N HIS A 260 -7.10 -6.44 25.21
CA HIS A 260 -5.66 -6.64 25.14
C HIS A 260 -4.83 -5.45 25.62
N THR A 261 -5.41 -4.56 26.42
CA THR A 261 -4.65 -3.47 27.07
C THR A 261 -3.69 -4.05 28.12
N HIS A 262 -2.67 -3.30 28.49
CA HIS A 262 -1.67 -3.74 29.47
C HIS A 262 -2.25 -4.20 30.81
N ASN A 263 -3.41 -3.65 31.18
CA ASN A 263 -4.10 -3.97 32.45
C ASN A 263 -5.15 -5.10 32.30
N SER A 264 -5.27 -5.71 31.13
CA SER A 264 -6.25 -6.79 30.88
C SER A 264 -5.83 -8.06 31.63
N LYS A 265 -6.58 -8.46 32.65
CA LYS A 265 -6.32 -9.68 33.44
C LYS A 265 -6.53 -10.92 32.58
N GLY A 266 -5.59 -11.90 32.67
CA GLY A 266 -5.67 -13.15 31.92
C GLY A 266 -5.66 -12.93 30.40
N CYS A 267 -4.91 -11.95 29.93
CA CYS A 267 -4.72 -11.68 28.51
C CYS A 267 -3.59 -12.54 27.96
N ALA A 268 -3.92 -13.50 27.11
CA ALA A 268 -2.96 -14.42 26.51
C ALA A 268 -1.86 -13.68 25.70
N LEU A 269 -2.14 -12.52 25.12
CA LEU A 269 -1.14 -11.74 24.40
C LEU A 269 -0.06 -11.21 25.33
N TRP A 270 -0.43 -10.68 26.51
CA TRP A 270 0.53 -10.19 27.49
C TRP A 270 1.28 -11.31 28.20
N GLU A 271 0.64 -12.46 28.38
CA GLU A 271 1.35 -13.68 28.84
C GLU A 271 2.38 -14.13 27.81
N ALA A 272 2.05 -14.12 26.52
CA ALA A 272 2.98 -14.43 25.46
C ALA A 272 4.14 -13.42 25.33
N VAL A 273 3.91 -12.14 25.66
CA VAL A 273 4.98 -11.13 25.78
C VAL A 273 5.90 -11.48 26.93
N ALA A 274 5.36 -11.83 28.12
CA ALA A 274 6.16 -12.20 29.28
C ALA A 274 7.00 -13.46 29.03
N ASP A 275 6.49 -14.39 28.22
CA ASP A 275 7.19 -15.61 27.78
C ASP A 275 8.21 -15.36 26.64
N GLY A 276 8.30 -14.13 26.12
CA GLY A 276 9.17 -13.79 24.98
C GLY A 276 8.73 -14.40 23.62
N LYS A 277 7.48 -14.87 23.50
CA LYS A 277 6.93 -15.48 22.27
C LYS A 277 6.50 -14.45 21.25
N VAL A 278 6.07 -13.27 21.70
CA VAL A 278 5.64 -12.14 20.85
C VAL A 278 6.27 -10.83 21.34
N LEU A 279 6.44 -9.90 20.45
CA LEU A 279 7.04 -8.60 20.78
C LEU A 279 5.99 -7.70 21.45
N GLN A 280 6.37 -7.08 22.57
CA GLN A 280 5.54 -6.11 23.30
C GLN A 280 5.02 -5.01 22.37
N ARG A 281 5.89 -4.42 21.54
CA ARG A 281 5.55 -3.40 20.55
C ARG A 281 4.37 -3.80 19.65
N ARG A 282 4.30 -5.06 19.25
CA ARG A 282 3.23 -5.55 18.37
C ARG A 282 1.88 -5.57 19.07
N VAL A 283 1.86 -5.97 20.35
CA VAL A 283 0.64 -5.92 21.17
C VAL A 283 0.21 -4.45 21.43
N GLU A 284 1.15 -3.57 21.72
CA GLU A 284 0.89 -2.13 21.89
C GLU A 284 0.33 -1.49 20.61
N ASN A 285 0.92 -1.82 19.45
CA ASN A 285 0.43 -1.33 18.16
C ASN A 285 -0.97 -1.88 17.84
N LEU A 286 -1.26 -3.15 18.14
CA LEU A 286 -2.60 -3.71 18.01
C LEU A 286 -3.62 -2.89 18.82
N VAL A 287 -3.31 -2.62 20.08
CA VAL A 287 -4.20 -1.82 20.96
C VAL A 287 -4.41 -0.43 20.38
N THR A 288 -3.33 0.24 19.99
CA THR A 288 -3.39 1.56 19.38
C THR A 288 -4.27 1.60 18.13
N LEU A 289 -4.12 0.61 17.23
CA LEU A 289 -4.92 0.55 16.00
C LEU A 289 -6.40 0.23 16.28
N ARG A 290 -6.70 -0.57 17.31
CA ARG A 290 -8.09 -0.82 17.74
C ARG A 290 -8.73 0.42 18.33
N GLU A 291 -8.02 1.16 19.19
CA GLU A 291 -8.50 2.42 19.76
C GLU A 291 -8.76 3.47 18.67
N GLU A 292 -7.88 3.54 17.67
CA GLU A 292 -8.08 4.43 16.51
C GLU A 292 -9.35 4.06 15.73
N ALA A 293 -9.59 2.76 15.49
CA ALA A 293 -10.77 2.30 14.77
C ALA A 293 -12.08 2.58 15.54
N ASP A 294 -12.03 2.51 16.87
CA ASP A 294 -13.17 2.86 17.73
C ASP A 294 -13.45 4.38 17.76
N THR A 295 -12.42 5.19 17.49
CA THR A 295 -12.54 6.65 17.46
C THR A 295 -13.09 7.10 16.12
N LYS A 296 -14.42 7.12 15.95
CA LYS A 296 -15.02 7.66 14.72
C LYS A 296 -14.63 9.13 14.57
N PRO A 297 -13.98 9.52 13.45
CA PRO A 297 -13.75 10.94 13.20
C PRO A 297 -15.10 11.63 13.04
N TYR A 298 -15.28 12.74 13.74
CA TYR A 298 -16.48 13.60 13.69
C TYR A 298 -16.62 14.32 12.36
#